data_953fc2c71e11c5a8a1ca4fc0bbf262fa
#
_entry.id   953fc2c71e11c5a8a1ca4fc0bbf262fa
#
_cell.length_a   1.000
_cell.length_b   1.000
_cell.length_c   1.000
_cell.angle_alpha   90.00
_cell.angle_beta   90.00
_cell.angle_gamma   90.00
#
_symmetry.space_group_name_H-M   'P 1'
#
loop_
_entity.id
_entity.type
_entity.pdbx_description
1 polymer ?
#
loop_
_entity_poly.entity_id
_entity_poly.type
_entity_poly.pdbx_seq_one_letter_code
_entity_poly.pdbx_strand_id
1 'polypeptide(L)'
;MIPDERTCQYFITIAREKNISRAARSLYISQPSLSRFLTGLEKELGTPLFIRNNGILSPTPAGELFFQYIASLKGLESRFSNDLSSLLLPQKQTLRIGAGSITSPFLAEKVFPILHREYPDVELSLTEDIHIHLLSRMEKGELDLSVLVASGADVASNRFVKVLARAPRLFMISRSHPLASLVARPEKNSVENPQKFSLHHLENQTLVSGIPGQKICEDISQIITKYRLNNLSLVPVQNRKTNIAMAECGLAIAFLPAIYVTKPEDHPELLYLYSDDPLAQWCMTVRHKNSRLTPIERRFIDLASAVFSGKEPV
;
A
#
# COMPACT_ATOMS: atom_id res chain seq x y z
N MET A 1 29.86 -10.21 3.72
CA MET A 1 29.36 -11.59 3.53
C MET A 1 28.17 -11.58 2.60
N ILE A 2 28.14 -12.48 1.58
CA ILE A 2 26.94 -12.77 0.79
C ILE A 2 26.36 -14.04 1.39
N PRO A 3 25.14 -14.02 1.96
CA PRO A 3 24.54 -15.24 2.52
C PRO A 3 24.21 -16.23 1.42
N ASP A 4 24.49 -17.50 1.64
CA ASP A 4 24.06 -18.57 0.76
C ASP A 4 22.53 -18.82 0.86
N GLU A 5 21.99 -19.61 -0.06
CA GLU A 5 20.56 -19.91 -0.11
C GLU A 5 20.06 -20.54 1.20
N ARG A 6 20.84 -21.39 1.82
CA ARG A 6 20.52 -22.04 3.10
C ARG A 6 20.44 -21.02 4.24
N THR A 7 21.39 -20.08 4.30
CA THR A 7 21.38 -18.97 5.27
C THR A 7 20.13 -18.13 5.12
N CYS A 8 19.77 -17.76 3.89
CA CYS A 8 18.54 -17.02 3.60
C CYS A 8 17.30 -17.78 4.05
N GLN A 9 17.19 -19.06 3.69
CA GLN A 9 16.04 -19.89 4.03
C GLN A 9 15.88 -20.08 5.54
N TYR A 10 16.98 -20.35 6.25
CA TYR A 10 16.94 -20.57 7.70
C TYR A 10 16.55 -19.30 8.44
N PHE A 11 17.17 -18.18 8.10
CA PHE A 11 16.85 -16.89 8.72
C PHE A 11 15.38 -16.48 8.50
N ILE A 12 14.88 -16.54 7.26
CA ILE A 12 13.48 -16.21 6.93
C ILE A 12 12.52 -17.12 7.68
N THR A 13 12.82 -18.42 7.78
CA THR A 13 11.95 -19.38 8.48
C THR A 13 11.91 -19.10 9.98
N ILE A 14 13.05 -18.76 10.61
CA ILE A 14 13.08 -18.37 12.03
C ILE A 14 12.24 -17.09 12.25
N ALA A 15 12.38 -16.08 11.40
CA ALA A 15 11.64 -14.81 11.49
C ALA A 15 10.12 -15.04 11.36
N ARG A 16 9.69 -15.91 10.44
CA ARG A 16 8.28 -16.26 10.21
C ARG A 16 7.68 -17.05 11.36
N GLU A 17 8.36 -18.09 11.81
CA GLU A 17 7.85 -19.01 12.84
C GLU A 17 7.93 -18.40 14.25
N LYS A 18 8.76 -17.39 14.45
CA LYS A 18 9.00 -16.74 15.75
C LYS A 18 9.34 -17.72 16.91
N ASN A 19 9.77 -18.92 16.53
CA ASN A 19 10.08 -20.02 17.45
C ASN A 19 11.06 -21.00 16.81
N ILE A 20 12.23 -21.20 17.42
CA ILE A 20 13.32 -22.00 16.84
C ILE A 20 12.92 -23.46 16.64
N SER A 21 12.12 -24.04 17.56
CA SER A 21 11.69 -25.44 17.46
C SER A 21 10.67 -25.63 16.34
N ARG A 22 9.76 -24.68 16.12
CA ARG A 22 8.84 -24.69 14.97
C ARG A 22 9.58 -24.50 13.66
N ALA A 23 10.49 -23.52 13.62
CA ALA A 23 11.33 -23.27 12.45
C ALA A 23 12.15 -24.52 12.05
N ALA A 24 12.77 -25.18 13.02
CA ALA A 24 13.53 -26.42 12.78
C ALA A 24 12.65 -27.53 12.19
N ARG A 25 11.42 -27.71 12.71
CA ARG A 25 10.45 -28.65 12.14
C ARG A 25 10.06 -28.31 10.71
N SER A 26 9.76 -27.05 10.44
CA SER A 26 9.43 -26.57 9.07
C SER A 26 10.59 -26.75 8.08
N LEU A 27 11.83 -26.78 8.58
CA LEU A 27 13.05 -26.97 7.78
C LEU A 27 13.52 -28.43 7.75
N TYR A 28 12.79 -29.36 8.41
CA TYR A 28 13.16 -30.77 8.52
C TYR A 28 14.56 -31.01 9.10
N ILE A 29 14.98 -30.20 10.08
CA ILE A 29 16.26 -30.33 10.77
C ILE A 29 16.06 -30.36 12.30
N SER A 30 17.13 -30.76 13.01
CA SER A 30 17.09 -30.75 14.48
C SER A 30 17.17 -29.31 15.03
N GLN A 31 16.44 -29.04 16.11
CA GLN A 31 16.48 -27.73 16.77
C GLN A 31 17.90 -27.34 17.22
N PRO A 32 18.76 -28.26 17.80
CA PRO A 32 20.14 -27.90 18.10
C PRO A 32 20.96 -27.47 16.89
N SER A 33 20.71 -28.04 15.71
CA SER A 33 21.39 -27.65 14.48
C SER A 33 21.01 -26.24 14.03
N LEU A 34 19.71 -25.91 14.07
CA LEU A 34 19.25 -24.57 13.71
C LEU A 34 19.73 -23.51 14.73
N SER A 35 19.76 -23.86 16.02
CA SER A 35 20.25 -22.99 17.07
C SER A 35 21.75 -22.69 16.92
N ARG A 36 22.55 -23.73 16.64
CA ARG A 36 24.01 -23.56 16.35
C ARG A 36 24.26 -22.71 15.11
N PHE A 37 23.46 -22.94 14.07
CA PHE A 37 23.53 -22.13 12.86
C PHE A 37 23.27 -20.65 13.17
N LEU A 38 22.18 -20.33 13.89
CA LEU A 38 21.85 -18.94 14.25
C LEU A 38 22.96 -18.29 15.07
N THR A 39 23.46 -18.97 16.10
CA THR A 39 24.57 -18.48 16.94
C THR A 39 25.84 -18.26 16.11
N GLY A 40 26.12 -19.14 15.16
CA GLY A 40 27.26 -18.98 14.23
C GLY A 40 27.12 -17.74 13.34
N LEU A 41 25.94 -17.53 12.77
CA LEU A 41 25.64 -16.35 11.94
C LEU A 41 25.73 -15.04 12.73
N GLU A 42 25.15 -15.01 13.94
CA GLU A 42 25.23 -13.83 14.83
C GLU A 42 26.67 -13.53 15.27
N LYS A 43 27.48 -14.55 15.51
CA LYS A 43 28.91 -14.42 15.83
C LYS A 43 29.70 -13.86 14.63
N GLU A 44 29.41 -14.31 13.42
CA GLU A 44 30.05 -13.82 12.20
C GLU A 44 29.70 -12.35 11.94
N LEU A 45 28.44 -11.95 12.20
CA LEU A 45 27.98 -10.57 12.04
C LEU A 45 28.34 -9.66 13.23
N GLY A 46 28.78 -10.25 14.34
CA GLY A 46 29.17 -9.52 15.55
C GLY A 46 27.99 -8.92 16.34
N THR A 47 26.77 -9.29 16.00
CA THR A 47 25.54 -8.75 16.62
C THR A 47 24.40 -9.77 16.64
N PRO A 48 23.55 -9.81 17.70
CA PRO A 48 22.37 -10.65 17.70
C PRO A 48 21.35 -10.19 16.64
N LEU A 49 20.81 -11.15 15.89
CA LEU A 49 19.76 -10.91 14.91
C LEU A 49 18.35 -11.10 15.47
N PHE A 50 18.23 -11.88 16.56
CA PHE A 50 16.96 -12.12 17.25
C PHE A 50 17.10 -11.90 18.74
N ILE A 51 16.01 -11.39 19.36
CA ILE A 51 15.83 -11.35 20.82
C ILE A 51 14.68 -12.28 21.20
N ARG A 52 14.77 -12.84 22.42
CA ARG A 52 13.71 -13.70 22.95
C ARG A 52 12.96 -12.96 24.05
N ASN A 53 11.67 -12.67 23.80
CA ASN A 53 10.77 -12.09 24.77
C ASN A 53 9.62 -13.08 25.04
N ASN A 54 9.47 -13.52 26.28
CA ASN A 54 8.42 -14.46 26.71
C ASN A 54 8.31 -15.72 25.83
N GLY A 55 9.45 -16.27 25.40
CA GLY A 55 9.50 -17.47 24.55
C GLY A 55 9.28 -17.22 23.05
N ILE A 56 8.98 -15.98 22.64
CA ILE A 56 8.81 -15.56 21.24
C ILE A 56 10.11 -14.94 20.77
N LEU A 57 10.58 -15.37 19.59
CA LEU A 57 11.70 -14.74 18.88
C LEU A 57 11.21 -13.57 18.06
N SER A 58 11.82 -12.41 18.23
CA SER A 58 11.58 -11.22 17.44
C SER A 58 12.90 -10.72 16.84
N PRO A 59 12.92 -10.23 15.59
CA PRO A 59 14.12 -9.63 15.01
C PRO A 59 14.60 -8.44 15.85
N THR A 60 15.92 -8.27 15.95
CA THR A 60 16.56 -7.02 16.41
C THR A 60 16.58 -6.01 15.28
N PRO A 61 16.97 -4.74 15.50
CA PRO A 61 17.25 -3.81 14.40
C PRO A 61 18.25 -4.36 13.37
N ALA A 62 19.27 -5.10 13.83
CA ALA A 62 20.22 -5.79 12.96
C ALA A 62 19.56 -6.95 12.20
N GLY A 63 18.62 -7.67 12.83
CA GLY A 63 17.81 -8.70 12.19
C GLY A 63 16.91 -8.15 11.10
N GLU A 64 16.29 -7.00 11.32
CA GLU A 64 15.49 -6.31 10.30
C GLU A 64 16.35 -5.85 9.10
N LEU A 65 17.54 -5.29 9.36
CA LEU A 65 18.48 -4.93 8.30
C LEU A 65 18.92 -6.17 7.50
N PHE A 66 19.20 -7.28 8.17
CA PHE A 66 19.58 -8.53 7.52
C PHE A 66 18.43 -9.12 6.70
N PHE A 67 17.18 -8.99 7.16
CA PHE A 67 16.00 -9.37 6.40
C PHE A 67 15.87 -8.57 5.10
N GLN A 68 16.03 -7.23 5.17
CA GLN A 68 16.02 -6.35 4.00
C GLN A 68 17.16 -6.68 3.02
N TYR A 69 18.33 -7.02 3.52
CA TYR A 69 19.47 -7.44 2.71
C TYR A 69 19.16 -8.73 1.94
N ILE A 70 18.62 -9.77 2.60
CA ILE A 70 18.20 -11.02 1.94
C ILE A 70 17.13 -10.75 0.87
N ALA A 71 16.14 -9.91 1.18
CA ALA A 71 15.08 -9.55 0.23
C ALA A 71 15.66 -8.87 -1.02
N SER A 72 16.65 -7.98 -0.83
CA SER A 72 17.34 -7.30 -1.94
C SER A 72 18.14 -8.27 -2.81
N LEU A 73 18.84 -9.24 -2.22
CA LEU A 73 19.58 -10.27 -2.96
C LEU A 73 18.65 -11.13 -3.82
N LYS A 74 17.55 -11.61 -3.24
CA LYS A 74 16.52 -12.37 -3.99
C LYS A 74 15.92 -11.54 -5.12
N GLY A 75 15.70 -10.24 -4.89
CA GLY A 75 15.28 -9.33 -5.94
C GLY A 75 16.28 -9.21 -7.10
N LEU A 76 17.59 -9.19 -6.80
CA LEU A 76 18.64 -9.15 -7.82
C LEU A 76 18.71 -10.45 -8.62
N GLU A 77 18.62 -11.62 -7.97
CA GLU A 77 18.58 -12.91 -8.62
C GLU A 77 17.38 -13.06 -9.57
N SER A 78 16.18 -12.67 -9.10
CA SER A 78 14.97 -12.68 -9.93
C SER A 78 15.11 -11.74 -11.13
N ARG A 79 15.77 -10.59 -10.96
CA ARG A 79 16.07 -9.67 -12.08
C ARG A 79 16.97 -10.31 -13.09
N PHE A 80 18.10 -10.84 -12.65
CA PHE A 80 19.06 -11.50 -13.54
C PHE A 80 18.40 -12.63 -14.33
N SER A 81 17.61 -13.48 -13.66
CA SER A 81 16.88 -14.57 -14.32
C SER A 81 15.88 -14.06 -15.37
N ASN A 82 15.14 -12.98 -15.07
CA ASN A 82 14.20 -12.37 -16.00
C ASN A 82 14.92 -11.72 -17.19
N ASP A 83 16.01 -10.98 -16.93
CA ASP A 83 16.80 -10.31 -17.95
C ASP A 83 17.47 -11.36 -18.87
N LEU A 84 18.00 -12.44 -18.28
CA LEU A 84 18.57 -13.56 -19.05
C LEU A 84 17.51 -14.29 -19.89
N SER A 85 16.33 -14.54 -19.32
CA SER A 85 15.22 -15.17 -20.05
C SER A 85 14.77 -14.29 -21.22
N SER A 86 14.76 -12.99 -21.07
CA SER A 86 14.42 -12.04 -22.15
C SER A 86 15.43 -12.01 -23.29
N LEU A 87 16.68 -12.39 -23.00
CA LEU A 87 17.73 -12.50 -24.01
C LEU A 87 17.70 -13.85 -24.76
N LEU A 88 17.27 -14.93 -24.10
CA LEU A 88 17.33 -16.29 -24.60
C LEU A 88 16.10 -16.76 -25.37
N LEU A 89 14.94 -16.13 -25.12
CA LEU A 89 13.69 -16.48 -25.80
C LEU A 89 12.98 -15.20 -26.26
N PRO A 90 12.35 -15.18 -27.45
CA PRO A 90 11.44 -14.12 -27.85
C PRO A 90 10.14 -14.26 -27.02
N GLN A 91 10.23 -14.00 -25.71
CA GLN A 91 9.04 -13.92 -24.87
C GLN A 91 8.33 -12.58 -25.12
N LYS A 92 7.00 -12.63 -25.21
CA LYS A 92 6.19 -11.41 -25.12
C LYS A 92 6.66 -10.62 -23.91
N GLN A 93 7.07 -9.39 -24.14
CA GLN A 93 7.44 -8.49 -23.06
C GLN A 93 6.25 -8.36 -22.12
N THR A 94 6.43 -8.64 -20.82
CA THR A 94 5.36 -8.52 -19.82
C THR A 94 5.58 -7.26 -19.02
N LEU A 95 4.55 -6.41 -18.89
CA LEU A 95 4.50 -5.29 -17.95
C LEU A 95 3.69 -5.69 -16.71
N ARG A 96 4.36 -5.83 -15.57
CA ARG A 96 3.79 -6.29 -14.31
C ARG A 96 3.50 -5.10 -13.41
N ILE A 97 2.22 -4.86 -13.14
CA ILE A 97 1.74 -3.71 -12.38
C ILE A 97 1.07 -4.18 -11.10
N GLY A 98 1.42 -3.56 -9.97
CA GLY A 98 0.77 -3.75 -8.70
C GLY A 98 -0.14 -2.58 -8.35
N ALA A 99 -1.33 -2.84 -7.79
CA ALA A 99 -2.22 -1.79 -7.30
C ALA A 99 -3.14 -2.32 -6.18
N GLY A 100 -3.65 -1.41 -5.35
CA GLY A 100 -4.65 -1.76 -4.34
C GLY A 100 -6.04 -1.99 -4.93
N SER A 101 -6.91 -2.71 -4.21
CA SER A 101 -8.27 -3.11 -4.63
C SER A 101 -9.18 -1.94 -5.06
N ILE A 102 -8.95 -0.75 -4.53
CA ILE A 102 -9.71 0.44 -4.90
C ILE A 102 -9.16 1.06 -6.21
N THR A 103 -7.86 0.92 -6.45
CA THR A 103 -7.14 1.52 -7.59
C THR A 103 -7.18 0.64 -8.84
N SER A 104 -7.11 -0.68 -8.66
CA SER A 104 -7.05 -1.66 -9.74
C SER A 104 -8.18 -1.53 -10.78
N PRO A 105 -9.47 -1.34 -10.39
CA PRO A 105 -10.55 -1.18 -11.37
C PRO A 105 -10.35 0.01 -12.32
N PHE A 106 -9.84 1.14 -11.81
CA PHE A 106 -9.58 2.32 -12.64
C PHE A 106 -8.48 2.06 -13.68
N LEU A 107 -7.43 1.34 -13.29
CA LEU A 107 -6.36 0.96 -14.21
C LEU A 107 -6.86 -0.01 -15.27
N ALA A 108 -7.62 -1.03 -14.85
CA ALA A 108 -8.16 -2.04 -15.74
C ALA A 108 -9.17 -1.46 -16.74
N GLU A 109 -10.01 -0.51 -16.31
CA GLU A 109 -11.05 0.09 -17.14
C GLU A 109 -10.51 1.18 -18.08
N LYS A 110 -9.62 2.05 -17.57
CA LYS A 110 -9.25 3.29 -18.27
C LYS A 110 -7.83 3.31 -18.84
N VAL A 111 -6.90 2.52 -18.29
CA VAL A 111 -5.49 2.55 -18.70
C VAL A 111 -5.14 1.34 -19.58
N PHE A 112 -5.48 0.13 -19.12
CA PHE A 112 -5.11 -1.10 -19.80
C PHE A 112 -5.64 -1.23 -21.22
N PRO A 113 -6.88 -0.84 -21.55
CA PRO A 113 -7.38 -0.92 -22.93
C PRO A 113 -6.57 -0.06 -23.89
N ILE A 114 -6.09 1.10 -23.45
CA ILE A 114 -5.26 2.00 -24.27
C ILE A 114 -3.89 1.37 -24.48
N LEU A 115 -3.25 0.92 -23.39
CA LEU A 115 -1.93 0.27 -23.48
C LEU A 115 -1.96 -0.99 -24.34
N HIS A 116 -2.99 -1.83 -24.20
CA HIS A 116 -3.12 -3.04 -25.02
C HIS A 116 -3.27 -2.74 -26.51
N ARG A 117 -3.95 -1.64 -26.84
CA ARG A 117 -4.08 -1.20 -28.24
C ARG A 117 -2.77 -0.61 -28.79
N GLU A 118 -2.03 0.15 -27.97
CA GLU A 118 -0.77 0.79 -28.38
C GLU A 118 0.42 -0.19 -28.39
N TYR A 119 0.38 -1.21 -27.53
CA TYR A 119 1.45 -2.19 -27.35
C TYR A 119 0.90 -3.64 -27.40
N PRO A 120 0.38 -4.11 -28.55
CA PRO A 120 -0.31 -5.40 -28.65
C PRO A 120 0.60 -6.61 -28.38
N ASP A 121 1.90 -6.44 -28.55
CA ASP A 121 2.90 -7.50 -28.32
C ASP A 121 3.34 -7.59 -26.85
N VAL A 122 2.87 -6.67 -25.97
CA VAL A 122 3.19 -6.67 -24.55
C VAL A 122 2.05 -7.31 -23.77
N GLU A 123 2.38 -8.28 -22.94
CA GLU A 123 1.46 -8.86 -21.97
C GLU A 123 1.32 -7.91 -20.76
N LEU A 124 0.09 -7.54 -20.43
CA LEU A 124 -0.21 -6.70 -19.25
C LEU A 124 -0.65 -7.59 -18.09
N SER A 125 0.05 -7.51 -16.97
CA SER A 125 -0.27 -8.24 -15.74
C SER A 125 -0.61 -7.26 -14.61
N LEU A 126 -1.76 -7.46 -13.96
CA LEU A 126 -2.21 -6.68 -12.82
C LEU A 126 -2.26 -7.56 -11.58
N THR A 127 -1.50 -7.18 -10.57
CA THR A 127 -1.52 -7.81 -9.23
C THR A 127 -2.25 -6.90 -8.27
N GLU A 128 -3.33 -7.40 -7.68
CA GLU A 128 -4.06 -6.70 -6.63
C GLU A 128 -3.63 -7.20 -5.25
N ASP A 129 -3.15 -6.29 -4.40
CA ASP A 129 -2.72 -6.63 -3.04
C ASP A 129 -2.73 -5.38 -2.13
N ILE A 130 -2.50 -5.56 -0.84
CA ILE A 130 -2.35 -4.45 0.11
C ILE A 130 -0.97 -3.78 -0.03
N HIS A 131 -0.89 -2.53 0.44
CA HIS A 131 0.28 -1.66 0.28
C HIS A 131 1.61 -2.32 0.65
N ILE A 132 1.68 -2.95 1.84
CA ILE A 132 2.91 -3.56 2.34
C ILE A 132 3.38 -4.75 1.49
N HIS A 133 2.44 -5.55 0.96
CA HIS A 133 2.77 -6.67 0.09
C HIS A 133 3.25 -6.19 -1.28
N LEU A 134 2.62 -5.15 -1.84
CA LEU A 134 3.04 -4.55 -3.11
C LEU A 134 4.47 -3.99 -3.01
N LEU A 135 4.82 -3.33 -1.90
CA LEU A 135 6.20 -2.89 -1.66
C LEU A 135 7.18 -4.07 -1.62
N SER A 136 6.84 -5.13 -0.89
CA SER A 136 7.67 -6.34 -0.81
C SER A 136 7.85 -7.00 -2.18
N ARG A 137 6.79 -7.07 -3.00
CA ARG A 137 6.86 -7.60 -4.37
C ARG A 137 7.72 -6.75 -5.31
N MET A 138 7.67 -5.41 -5.16
CA MET A 138 8.56 -4.50 -5.87
C MET A 138 10.02 -4.76 -5.52
N GLU A 139 10.34 -4.93 -4.23
CA GLU A 139 11.69 -5.24 -3.76
C GLU A 139 12.20 -6.58 -4.28
N LYS A 140 11.34 -7.59 -4.33
CA LYS A 140 11.65 -8.91 -4.91
C LYS A 140 11.73 -8.90 -6.44
N GLY A 141 11.36 -7.81 -7.10
CA GLY A 141 11.36 -7.71 -8.56
C GLY A 141 10.24 -8.46 -9.25
N GLU A 142 9.19 -8.82 -8.52
CA GLU A 142 7.99 -9.46 -9.04
C GLU A 142 7.08 -8.47 -9.80
N LEU A 143 7.23 -7.16 -9.53
CA LEU A 143 6.51 -6.08 -10.18
C LEU A 143 7.48 -5.08 -10.81
N ASP A 144 7.10 -4.50 -11.92
CA ASP A 144 7.84 -3.46 -12.62
C ASP A 144 7.40 -2.06 -12.15
N LEU A 145 6.10 -1.89 -11.95
CA LEU A 145 5.48 -0.68 -11.43
C LEU A 145 4.49 -1.02 -10.31
N SER A 146 4.32 -0.13 -9.34
CA SER A 146 3.22 -0.20 -8.37
C SER A 146 2.57 1.16 -8.20
N VAL A 147 1.24 1.19 -8.34
CA VAL A 147 0.43 2.38 -8.03
C VAL A 147 0.01 2.32 -6.58
N LEU A 148 0.54 3.25 -5.79
CA LEU A 148 0.44 3.24 -4.34
C LEU A 148 -0.05 4.59 -3.82
N VAL A 149 -0.75 4.56 -2.71
CA VAL A 149 -1.02 5.77 -1.93
C VAL A 149 0.20 6.07 -1.04
N ALA A 150 0.67 7.31 -1.06
CA ALA A 150 1.78 7.78 -0.23
C ALA A 150 1.36 8.99 0.60
N SER A 151 2.04 9.21 1.72
CA SER A 151 1.98 10.49 2.43
C SER A 151 2.90 11.52 1.74
N GLY A 152 2.66 12.81 2.00
CA GLY A 152 3.50 13.87 1.42
C GLY A 152 5.00 13.75 1.78
N ALA A 153 5.30 13.19 2.96
CA ALA A 153 6.66 12.96 3.43
C ALA A 153 7.38 11.83 2.67
N ASP A 154 6.64 10.79 2.25
CA ASP A 154 7.23 9.63 1.56
C ASP A 154 7.70 9.96 0.13
N VAL A 155 7.17 11.03 -0.45
CA VAL A 155 7.42 11.41 -1.86
C VAL A 155 8.70 12.23 -2.01
N ALA A 156 9.08 13.02 -1.00
CA ALA A 156 10.13 14.04 -1.13
C ALA A 156 11.55 13.48 -1.29
N SER A 157 11.80 12.24 -0.89
CA SER A 157 13.16 11.67 -0.79
C SER A 157 13.45 10.50 -1.73
N ASN A 158 12.48 10.02 -2.50
CA ASN A 158 12.65 8.79 -3.28
C ASN A 158 12.54 9.02 -4.80
N ARG A 159 13.68 8.98 -5.50
CA ARG A 159 13.78 9.15 -6.97
C ARG A 159 13.01 8.10 -7.78
N PHE A 160 12.63 7.00 -7.17
CA PHE A 160 11.86 5.92 -7.80
C PHE A 160 10.35 6.07 -7.60
N VAL A 161 9.90 7.20 -7.08
CA VAL A 161 8.50 7.52 -6.85
C VAL A 161 8.12 8.76 -7.66
N LYS A 162 7.07 8.65 -8.47
CA LYS A 162 6.47 9.78 -9.18
C LYS A 162 5.06 10.00 -8.66
N VAL A 163 4.69 11.26 -8.44
CA VAL A 163 3.33 11.64 -8.08
C VAL A 163 2.47 11.60 -9.34
N LEU A 164 1.35 10.87 -9.28
CA LEU A 164 0.33 10.83 -10.32
C LEU A 164 -0.72 11.91 -10.08
N ALA A 165 -1.23 12.02 -8.85
CA ALA A 165 -2.24 12.99 -8.46
C ALA A 165 -2.22 13.27 -6.96
N ARG A 166 -2.79 14.44 -6.57
CA ARG A 166 -3.06 14.82 -5.18
C ARG A 166 -4.50 15.29 -5.08
N ALA A 167 -5.19 14.88 -4.03
CA ALA A 167 -6.55 15.31 -3.74
C ALA A 167 -6.83 15.22 -2.24
N PRO A 168 -7.79 15.98 -1.70
CA PRO A 168 -8.28 15.75 -0.35
C PRO A 168 -8.96 14.39 -0.26
N ARG A 169 -8.85 13.74 0.90
CA ARG A 169 -9.77 12.69 1.29
C ARG A 169 -11.01 13.34 1.88
N LEU A 170 -12.15 12.79 1.52
CA LEU A 170 -13.44 13.24 2.03
C LEU A 170 -13.85 12.37 3.21
N PHE A 171 -14.36 13.02 4.22
CA PHE A 171 -15.12 12.38 5.30
C PHE A 171 -16.59 12.45 4.90
N MET A 172 -17.19 11.31 4.64
CA MET A 172 -18.57 11.19 4.19
C MET A 172 -19.44 10.78 5.36
N ILE A 173 -20.51 11.50 5.55
CA ILE A 173 -21.47 11.30 6.64
C ILE A 173 -22.89 11.31 6.10
N SER A 174 -23.80 10.60 6.76
CA SER A 174 -25.24 10.73 6.49
C SER A 174 -25.74 12.13 6.85
N ARG A 175 -26.78 12.61 6.17
CA ARG A 175 -27.50 13.84 6.54
C ARG A 175 -28.07 13.79 7.96
N SER A 176 -28.33 12.62 8.50
CA SER A 176 -28.78 12.43 9.89
C SER A 176 -27.64 12.36 10.93
N HIS A 177 -26.38 12.37 10.49
CA HIS A 177 -25.23 12.28 11.37
C HIS A 177 -25.08 13.59 12.23
N PRO A 178 -24.65 13.51 13.51
CA PRO A 178 -24.48 14.71 14.36
C PRO A 178 -23.58 15.79 13.74
N LEU A 179 -22.54 15.41 13.00
CA LEU A 179 -21.66 16.34 12.31
C LEU A 179 -22.29 17.00 11.07
N ALA A 180 -23.49 16.61 10.66
CA ALA A 180 -24.21 17.26 9.56
C ALA A 180 -24.49 18.75 9.87
N SER A 181 -24.62 19.12 11.16
CA SER A 181 -24.78 20.51 11.63
C SER A 181 -23.59 21.41 11.29
N LEU A 182 -22.42 20.85 10.98
CA LEU A 182 -21.24 21.61 10.54
C LEU A 182 -21.35 22.08 9.09
N VAL A 183 -22.24 21.47 8.29
CA VAL A 183 -22.43 21.81 6.88
C VAL A 183 -23.38 22.99 6.76
N ALA A 184 -22.83 24.18 6.49
CA ALA A 184 -23.60 25.42 6.46
C ALA A 184 -24.69 25.46 5.37
N ARG A 185 -24.45 24.78 4.23
CA ARG A 185 -25.36 24.72 3.07
C ARG A 185 -25.44 23.30 2.53
N PRO A 186 -26.25 22.43 3.17
CA PRO A 186 -26.36 21.03 2.77
C PRO A 186 -26.83 20.82 1.33
N GLU A 187 -27.62 21.75 0.79
CA GLU A 187 -28.12 21.72 -0.57
C GLU A 187 -27.05 22.03 -1.65
N LYS A 188 -25.93 22.66 -1.25
CA LYS A 188 -24.78 22.96 -2.12
C LYS A 188 -23.57 22.10 -1.84
N ASN A 189 -23.68 21.22 -0.85
CA ASN A 189 -22.57 20.34 -0.47
C ASN A 189 -22.47 19.19 -1.48
N SER A 190 -21.30 19.03 -2.04
CA SER A 190 -21.00 17.98 -3.03
C SER A 190 -19.54 17.52 -2.89
N VAL A 191 -19.16 16.54 -3.70
CA VAL A 191 -17.77 16.07 -3.80
C VAL A 191 -16.82 17.19 -4.24
N GLU A 192 -17.30 18.09 -5.14
CA GLU A 192 -16.55 19.23 -5.65
C GLU A 192 -16.59 20.45 -4.71
N ASN A 193 -17.59 20.49 -3.82
CA ASN A 193 -17.77 21.57 -2.85
C ASN A 193 -17.98 21.04 -1.42
N PRO A 194 -17.00 20.30 -0.86
CA PRO A 194 -17.11 19.76 0.49
C PRO A 194 -16.97 20.87 1.54
N GLN A 195 -17.57 20.66 2.70
CA GLN A 195 -17.44 21.55 3.83
C GLN A 195 -16.13 21.31 4.59
N LYS A 196 -15.35 22.38 4.83
CA LYS A 196 -14.18 22.31 5.70
C LYS A 196 -14.58 22.07 7.15
N PHE A 197 -13.86 21.17 7.84
CA PHE A 197 -14.05 20.92 9.27
C PHE A 197 -12.72 20.65 9.97
N SER A 198 -12.74 20.70 11.31
CA SER A 198 -11.59 20.33 12.15
C SER A 198 -11.61 18.86 12.47
N LEU A 199 -10.43 18.19 12.38
CA LEU A 199 -10.29 16.78 12.74
C LEU A 199 -10.58 16.48 14.23
N HIS A 200 -10.59 17.48 15.11
CA HIS A 200 -11.06 17.32 16.51
C HIS A 200 -12.52 16.86 16.59
N HIS A 201 -13.37 17.16 15.59
CA HIS A 201 -14.76 16.69 15.58
C HIS A 201 -14.89 15.17 15.37
N LEU A 202 -13.79 14.47 15.06
CA LEU A 202 -13.77 13.00 14.99
C LEU A 202 -13.79 12.35 16.38
N GLU A 203 -13.57 13.12 17.46
CA GLU A 203 -13.64 12.59 18.81
C GLU A 203 -15.04 12.05 19.12
N ASN A 204 -15.11 10.88 19.78
CA ASN A 204 -16.35 10.13 20.07
C ASN A 204 -17.15 9.69 18.83
N GLN A 205 -16.53 9.65 17.66
CA GLN A 205 -17.17 9.19 16.44
C GLN A 205 -16.77 7.75 16.10
N THR A 206 -17.44 7.16 15.11
CA THR A 206 -17.06 5.91 14.48
C THR A 206 -16.55 6.18 13.07
N LEU A 207 -15.35 5.73 12.75
CA LEU A 207 -14.68 5.94 11.46
C LEU A 207 -14.34 4.61 10.80
N VAL A 208 -14.54 4.50 9.51
CA VAL A 208 -14.04 3.37 8.73
C VAL A 208 -12.53 3.52 8.53
N SER A 209 -11.76 2.53 8.99
CA SER A 209 -10.29 2.63 9.08
C SER A 209 -9.52 1.91 7.98
N GLY A 210 -10.18 1.12 7.14
CA GLY A 210 -9.47 0.11 6.33
C GLY A 210 -8.96 -1.06 7.18
N ILE A 211 -8.22 -1.96 6.57
CA ILE A 211 -7.63 -3.13 7.25
C ILE A 211 -6.13 -2.93 7.51
N PRO A 212 -5.54 -3.61 8.50
CA PRO A 212 -4.10 -3.56 8.76
C PRO A 212 -3.26 -3.81 7.51
N GLY A 213 -2.19 -3.02 7.32
CA GLY A 213 -1.33 -3.06 6.13
C GLY A 213 -1.78 -2.16 4.98
N GLN A 214 -2.92 -1.51 5.08
CA GLN A 214 -3.32 -0.42 4.19
C GLN A 214 -2.81 0.92 4.71
N LYS A 215 -2.37 1.80 3.80
CA LYS A 215 -1.85 3.13 4.15
C LYS A 215 -2.84 3.99 4.95
N ILE A 216 -4.13 3.84 4.68
CA ILE A 216 -5.19 4.57 5.41
C ILE A 216 -5.19 4.26 6.92
N CYS A 217 -4.84 3.03 7.33
CA CYS A 217 -4.73 2.68 8.76
C CYS A 217 -3.62 3.45 9.45
N GLU A 218 -2.47 3.59 8.78
CA GLU A 218 -1.33 4.36 9.29
C GLU A 218 -1.69 5.84 9.42
N ASP A 219 -2.31 6.42 8.38
CA ASP A 219 -2.70 7.82 8.36
C ASP A 219 -3.72 8.13 9.45
N ILE A 220 -4.72 7.27 9.67
CA ILE A 220 -5.71 7.41 10.76
C ILE A 220 -5.02 7.30 12.12
N SER A 221 -4.10 6.35 12.31
CA SER A 221 -3.34 6.22 13.56
C SER A 221 -2.52 7.48 13.87
N GLN A 222 -1.93 8.09 12.84
CA GLN A 222 -1.21 9.36 12.98
C GLN A 222 -2.16 10.53 13.31
N ILE A 223 -3.36 10.57 12.69
CA ILE A 223 -4.39 11.56 13.02
C ILE A 223 -4.79 11.43 14.48
N ILE A 224 -5.10 10.22 14.96
CA ILE A 224 -5.47 9.95 16.36
C ILE A 224 -4.38 10.47 17.31
N THR A 225 -3.14 10.13 17.04
CA THR A 225 -1.99 10.54 17.86
C THR A 225 -1.79 12.06 17.84
N LYS A 226 -1.80 12.68 16.66
CA LYS A 226 -1.56 14.10 16.46
C LYS A 226 -2.62 14.98 17.15
N TYR A 227 -3.88 14.59 16.99
CA TYR A 227 -5.02 15.33 17.52
C TYR A 227 -5.48 14.86 18.90
N ARG A 228 -4.80 13.83 19.48
CA ARG A 228 -5.12 13.21 20.77
C ARG A 228 -6.61 12.83 20.87
N LEU A 229 -7.14 12.23 19.81
CA LEU A 229 -8.54 11.86 19.74
C LEU A 229 -8.82 10.69 20.70
N ASN A 230 -9.65 10.94 21.68
CA ASN A 230 -10.11 9.92 22.61
C ASN A 230 -11.43 9.34 22.09
N ASN A 231 -11.70 8.06 22.43
CA ASN A 231 -12.97 7.39 22.12
C ASN A 231 -13.38 7.37 20.64
N LEU A 232 -12.42 7.49 19.70
CA LEU A 232 -12.68 7.24 18.28
C LEU A 232 -12.76 5.74 18.05
N SER A 233 -13.94 5.26 17.65
CA SER A 233 -14.15 3.85 17.27
C SER A 233 -13.73 3.62 15.84
N LEU A 234 -13.03 2.50 15.56
CA LEU A 234 -12.56 2.15 14.23
C LEU A 234 -13.24 0.89 13.72
N VAL A 235 -13.77 0.94 12.50
CA VAL A 235 -14.38 -0.20 11.82
C VAL A 235 -13.52 -0.58 10.64
N PRO A 236 -12.85 -1.75 10.65
CA PRO A 236 -11.99 -2.19 9.56
C PRO A 236 -12.83 -2.67 8.37
N VAL A 237 -12.81 -1.93 7.28
CA VAL A 237 -13.51 -2.27 6.03
C VAL A 237 -12.56 -2.09 4.84
N GLN A 238 -12.41 -3.13 4.04
CA GLN A 238 -11.56 -3.11 2.85
C GLN A 238 -12.30 -2.62 1.61
N ASN A 239 -13.57 -2.95 1.47
CA ASN A 239 -14.35 -2.69 0.26
C ASN A 239 -14.92 -1.27 0.25
N ARG A 240 -14.73 -0.55 -0.88
CA ARG A 240 -15.22 0.81 -1.08
C ARG A 240 -16.75 0.93 -0.96
N LYS A 241 -17.50 0.01 -1.59
CA LYS A 241 -18.96 0.05 -1.56
C LYS A 241 -19.50 -0.11 -0.14
N THR A 242 -18.92 -1.03 0.64
CA THR A 242 -19.28 -1.21 2.05
C THR A 242 -18.92 0.03 2.87
N ASN A 243 -17.79 0.67 2.59
CA ASN A 243 -17.37 1.90 3.27
C ASN A 243 -18.40 3.02 3.06
N ILE A 244 -18.85 3.25 1.83
CA ILE A 244 -19.86 4.25 1.49
C ILE A 244 -21.23 3.88 2.11
N ALA A 245 -21.66 2.64 2.00
CA ALA A 245 -22.94 2.19 2.57
C ALA A 245 -23.01 2.37 4.09
N MET A 246 -21.91 2.16 4.81
CA MET A 246 -21.85 2.43 6.25
C MET A 246 -22.06 3.91 6.58
N ALA A 247 -21.56 4.82 5.74
CA ALA A 247 -21.80 6.25 5.91
C ALA A 247 -23.25 6.60 5.59
N GLU A 248 -23.85 6.06 4.54
CA GLU A 248 -25.26 6.29 4.17
C GLU A 248 -26.20 5.83 5.27
N CYS A 249 -25.93 4.67 5.88
CA CYS A 249 -26.72 4.17 7.00
C CYS A 249 -26.46 4.89 8.33
N GLY A 250 -25.57 5.87 8.37
CA GLY A 250 -25.20 6.60 9.59
C GLY A 250 -24.44 5.77 10.62
N LEU A 251 -23.90 4.61 10.24
CA LEU A 251 -23.18 3.70 11.15
C LEU A 251 -21.74 4.13 11.41
N ALA A 252 -21.09 4.78 10.44
CA ALA A 252 -19.72 5.26 10.56
C ALA A 252 -19.42 6.38 9.56
N ILE A 253 -18.42 7.18 9.83
CA ILE A 253 -17.87 8.14 8.88
C ILE A 253 -17.01 7.37 7.87
N ALA A 254 -17.28 7.50 6.58
CA ALA A 254 -16.41 6.98 5.54
C ALA A 254 -15.28 7.97 5.26
N PHE A 255 -14.06 7.47 5.00
CA PHE A 255 -12.89 8.29 4.74
C PHE A 255 -12.18 7.81 3.48
N LEU A 256 -12.46 8.48 2.35
CA LEU A 256 -12.00 8.08 1.02
C LEU A 256 -11.57 9.30 0.18
N PRO A 257 -10.59 9.13 -0.75
CA PRO A 257 -10.30 10.13 -1.76
C PRO A 257 -11.53 10.46 -2.62
N ALA A 258 -11.69 11.74 -2.98
CA ALA A 258 -12.83 12.23 -3.78
C ALA A 258 -13.02 11.46 -5.09
N ILE A 259 -11.93 11.12 -5.78
CA ILE A 259 -11.96 10.38 -7.06
C ILE A 259 -12.67 9.02 -6.97
N TYR A 260 -12.78 8.46 -5.76
CA TYR A 260 -13.45 7.17 -5.57
C TYR A 260 -14.95 7.28 -5.33
N VAL A 261 -15.49 8.49 -5.22
CA VAL A 261 -16.93 8.74 -5.21
C VAL A 261 -17.37 8.90 -6.66
N THR A 262 -17.52 7.78 -7.35
CA THR A 262 -18.08 7.73 -8.71
C THR A 262 -19.59 7.80 -8.62
N LYS A 263 -20.22 8.66 -9.39
CA LYS A 263 -21.68 8.87 -9.37
C LYS A 263 -22.19 9.35 -8.00
N PRO A 264 -21.77 10.54 -7.54
CA PRO A 264 -22.27 11.12 -6.27
C PRO A 264 -23.80 11.29 -6.27
N GLU A 265 -24.44 11.36 -7.45
CA GLU A 265 -25.89 11.38 -7.63
C GLU A 265 -26.60 10.11 -7.11
N ASP A 266 -25.91 8.98 -7.07
CA ASP A 266 -26.43 7.73 -6.51
C ASP A 266 -26.44 7.75 -4.97
N HIS A 267 -25.83 8.78 -4.35
CA HIS A 267 -25.63 8.91 -2.90
C HIS A 267 -26.21 10.23 -2.32
N PRO A 268 -27.52 10.54 -2.53
CA PRO A 268 -28.12 11.83 -2.16
C PRO A 268 -28.15 12.08 -0.64
N GLU A 269 -28.05 11.03 0.16
CA GLU A 269 -28.06 11.08 1.62
C GLU A 269 -26.72 11.43 2.23
N LEU A 270 -25.66 11.52 1.41
CA LEU A 270 -24.33 11.84 1.92
C LEU A 270 -24.04 13.34 1.94
N LEU A 271 -23.29 13.75 2.96
CA LEU A 271 -22.61 15.03 3.04
C LEU A 271 -21.09 14.80 3.08
N TYR A 272 -20.37 15.74 2.52
CA TYR A 272 -18.94 15.65 2.30
C TYR A 272 -18.20 16.71 3.11
N LEU A 273 -17.27 16.25 3.94
CA LEU A 273 -16.40 17.11 4.75
C LEU A 273 -14.95 16.91 4.32
N TYR A 274 -14.09 17.92 4.49
CA TYR A 274 -12.65 17.78 4.24
C TYR A 274 -11.82 18.52 5.29
N SER A 275 -10.56 18.17 5.38
CA SER A 275 -9.56 18.88 6.19
C SER A 275 -8.33 19.19 5.36
N ASP A 276 -7.71 20.34 5.62
CA ASP A 276 -6.43 20.74 5.00
C ASP A 276 -5.22 20.02 5.63
N ASP A 277 -5.43 19.22 6.68
CA ASP A 277 -4.33 18.48 7.31
C ASP A 277 -3.63 17.57 6.29
N PRO A 278 -2.29 17.55 6.21
CA PRO A 278 -1.55 16.68 5.31
C PRO A 278 -1.89 15.20 5.43
N LEU A 279 -2.29 14.72 6.62
CA LEU A 279 -2.71 13.33 6.85
C LEU A 279 -4.11 13.04 6.25
N ALA A 280 -4.92 14.07 6.05
CA ALA A 280 -6.21 13.97 5.37
C ALA A 280 -6.08 14.20 3.84
N GLN A 281 -4.86 14.35 3.33
CA GLN A 281 -4.61 14.44 1.90
C GLN A 281 -4.31 13.07 1.31
N TRP A 282 -4.73 12.88 0.08
CA TRP A 282 -4.42 11.70 -0.71
C TRP A 282 -3.37 12.05 -1.76
N CYS A 283 -2.34 11.24 -1.82
CA CYS A 283 -1.30 11.36 -2.82
C CYS A 283 -1.17 10.01 -3.53
N MET A 284 -1.64 9.93 -4.76
CA MET A 284 -1.40 8.77 -5.60
C MET A 284 -0.04 8.86 -6.24
N THR A 285 0.72 7.80 -6.11
CA THR A 285 2.07 7.70 -6.64
C THR A 285 2.22 6.45 -7.47
N VAL A 286 3.16 6.47 -8.41
CA VAL A 286 3.70 5.26 -8.99
C VAL A 286 5.13 5.07 -8.52
N ARG A 287 5.41 3.90 -7.99
CA ARG A 287 6.77 3.45 -7.70
C ARG A 287 7.25 2.59 -8.87
N HIS A 288 8.45 2.89 -9.35
CA HIS A 288 9.11 2.12 -10.41
C HIS A 288 10.42 1.52 -9.93
N LYS A 289 10.82 0.45 -10.57
CA LYS A 289 12.00 -0.34 -10.16
C LYS A 289 13.29 0.18 -10.78
N ASN A 290 13.23 0.61 -12.03
CA ASN A 290 14.40 0.92 -12.84
C ASN A 290 14.74 2.41 -12.82
N SER A 291 16.03 2.74 -12.91
CA SER A 291 16.50 4.13 -13.04
C SER A 291 16.11 4.76 -14.39
N ARG A 292 15.89 3.95 -15.41
CA ARG A 292 15.35 4.36 -16.72
C ARG A 292 14.05 3.61 -16.98
N LEU A 293 12.98 4.36 -17.21
CA LEU A 293 11.69 3.82 -17.61
C LEU A 293 11.70 3.44 -19.09
N THR A 294 11.15 2.29 -19.42
CA THR A 294 10.86 1.88 -20.79
C THR A 294 9.77 2.77 -21.42
N PRO A 295 9.59 2.79 -22.74
CA PRO A 295 8.52 3.59 -23.38
C PRO A 295 7.13 3.25 -22.84
N ILE A 296 6.79 1.96 -22.66
CA ILE A 296 5.50 1.53 -22.14
C ILE A 296 5.30 1.89 -20.66
N GLU A 297 6.34 1.81 -19.81
CA GLU A 297 6.28 2.26 -18.43
C GLU A 297 6.01 3.77 -18.34
N ARG A 298 6.65 4.58 -19.18
CA ARG A 298 6.36 6.01 -19.27
C ARG A 298 4.93 6.26 -19.68
N ARG A 299 4.48 5.58 -20.75
CA ARG A 299 3.12 5.71 -21.25
C ARG A 299 2.08 5.32 -20.21
N PHE A 300 2.31 4.22 -19.46
CA PHE A 300 1.47 3.84 -18.32
C PHE A 300 1.38 4.96 -17.28
N ILE A 301 2.51 5.57 -16.92
CA ILE A 301 2.55 6.65 -15.91
C ILE A 301 1.75 7.86 -16.39
N ASP A 302 1.87 8.24 -17.66
CA ASP A 302 1.17 9.38 -18.24
C ASP A 302 -0.35 9.15 -18.27
N LEU A 303 -0.80 7.96 -18.71
CA LEU A 303 -2.21 7.56 -18.69
C LEU A 303 -2.77 7.51 -17.27
N ALA A 304 -2.06 6.87 -16.35
CA ALA A 304 -2.47 6.79 -14.95
C ALA A 304 -2.54 8.19 -14.31
N SER A 305 -1.59 9.09 -14.62
CA SER A 305 -1.63 10.46 -14.12
C SER A 305 -2.86 11.22 -14.64
N ALA A 306 -3.23 11.06 -15.92
CA ALA A 306 -4.45 11.64 -16.48
C ALA A 306 -5.69 11.13 -15.74
N VAL A 307 -5.83 9.82 -15.61
CA VAL A 307 -6.98 9.18 -14.93
C VAL A 307 -7.12 9.68 -13.50
N PHE A 308 -6.04 9.66 -12.71
CA PHE A 308 -6.11 10.07 -11.30
C PHE A 308 -6.15 11.58 -11.08
N SER A 309 -5.88 12.38 -12.11
CA SER A 309 -6.11 13.84 -12.11
C SER A 309 -7.49 14.24 -12.63
N GLY A 310 -8.38 13.28 -12.89
CA GLY A 310 -9.74 13.54 -13.41
C GLY A 310 -9.77 13.97 -14.86
N LYS A 311 -8.70 13.73 -15.64
CA LYS A 311 -8.62 13.99 -17.06
C LYS A 311 -8.92 12.72 -17.86
N GLU A 312 -9.51 12.85 -19.02
CA GLU A 312 -9.61 11.72 -19.94
C GLU A 312 -8.20 11.32 -20.44
N PRO A 313 -7.83 10.02 -20.35
CA PRO A 313 -6.57 9.55 -20.88
C PRO A 313 -6.67 9.52 -22.42
N VAL A 314 -5.82 10.31 -23.08
CA VAL A 314 -5.73 10.41 -24.55
C VAL A 314 -4.61 9.51 -25.07
#